data_afab1ddc2f91e66510cc280f44e63a08
#
_entry.id   afab1ddc2f91e66510cc280f44e63a08
#
_cell.length_a   1.000
_cell.length_b   1.000
_cell.length_c   1.000
_cell.angle_alpha   90.00
_cell.angle_beta   90.00
_cell.angle_gamma   90.00
#
_symmetry.space_group_name_H-M   'P 1'
#
loop_
_entity.id
_entity.type
_entity.pdbx_description
1 polymer ?
#
loop_
_entity_poly.entity_id
_entity_poly.type
_entity_poly.pdbx_seq_one_letter_code
_entity_poly.pdbx_strand_id
1 'polypeptide(L)'
;IASLLDRGIPVKKIRDVRGSVWVGKVGDKVHYPVAAEFDASVLKTDREKYAEAFGIQYRNQDSVNGKALVEYYGDRMLVQNPPMPPLEREELDHVYSLPYMRNYHPSYEKEGGVPAIAEVKFSLTHNRGCFGGCNFCALAFHQGRTVRSRSEESVIAEAKLLTSLPDFKGYIHDVGG
;
A
#
# COMPACT_ATOMS: atom_id res chain seq x y z
N ILE A 1 5.64 -0.59 11.50
CA ILE A 1 5.05 0.46 12.37
C ILE A 1 4.43 -0.19 13.60
N ALA A 2 3.54 -1.20 13.46
CA ALA A 2 2.87 -1.83 14.60
C ALA A 2 3.84 -2.27 15.70
N SER A 3 4.91 -2.99 15.37
CA SER A 3 5.93 -3.42 16.33
C SER A 3 6.67 -2.28 17.04
N LEU A 4 6.79 -1.11 16.42
CA LEU A 4 7.36 0.08 17.02
C LEU A 4 6.39 0.72 18.03
N LEU A 5 5.10 0.74 17.68
CA LEU A 5 4.04 1.21 18.58
C LEU A 5 3.90 0.30 19.80
N ASP A 6 3.95 -1.01 19.60
CA ASP A 6 3.93 -2.00 20.69
C ASP A 6 5.11 -1.82 21.68
N ARG A 7 6.25 -1.37 21.17
CA ARG A 7 7.42 -0.99 21.98
C ARG A 7 7.31 0.40 22.62
N GLY A 8 6.16 1.05 22.54
CA GLY A 8 5.89 2.35 23.16
C GLY A 8 6.46 3.56 22.39
N ILE A 9 6.90 3.40 21.15
CA ILE A 9 7.41 4.52 20.35
C ILE A 9 6.22 5.34 19.82
N PRO A 10 6.08 6.62 20.18
CA PRO A 10 4.98 7.44 19.67
C PRO A 10 4.99 7.56 18.15
N VAL A 11 3.82 7.46 17.50
CA VAL A 11 3.68 7.49 16.04
C VAL A 11 4.39 8.69 15.38
N LYS A 12 4.33 9.87 16.02
CA LYS A 12 4.99 11.10 15.54
C LYS A 12 6.52 11.04 15.49
N LYS A 13 7.13 10.06 16.16
CA LYS A 13 8.58 9.81 16.13
C LYS A 13 8.98 8.76 15.09
N ILE A 14 8.01 8.05 14.51
CA ILE A 14 8.25 7.02 13.51
C ILE A 14 8.35 7.71 12.15
N ARG A 15 9.57 8.09 11.73
CA ARG A 15 9.82 8.88 10.52
C ARG A 15 10.82 8.22 9.57
N ASP A 16 11.37 7.08 9.95
CA ASP A 16 12.45 6.36 9.25
C ASP A 16 12.03 4.99 8.71
N VAL A 17 10.74 4.70 8.70
CA VAL A 17 10.21 3.45 8.13
C VAL A 17 10.02 3.62 6.61
N ARG A 18 10.67 2.76 5.82
CA ARG A 18 10.48 2.72 4.35
C ARG A 18 9.00 2.47 4.02
N GLY A 19 8.54 2.98 2.87
CA GLY A 19 7.15 2.86 2.43
C GLY A 19 6.14 3.67 3.25
N SER A 20 6.61 4.49 4.20
CA SER A 20 5.74 5.39 4.96
C SER A 20 5.82 6.84 4.46
N VAL A 21 4.75 7.57 4.73
CA VAL A 21 4.67 9.02 4.50
C VAL A 21 4.42 9.70 5.83
N TRP A 22 5.10 10.80 6.10
CA TRP A 22 4.92 11.57 7.31
C TRP A 22 4.91 13.09 7.03
N VAL A 23 4.28 13.82 7.93
CA VAL A 23 4.21 15.29 7.87
C VAL A 23 5.07 15.88 8.96
N GLY A 24 5.91 16.85 8.58
CA GLY A 24 6.80 17.57 9.47
C GLY A 24 6.74 19.07 9.28
N LYS A 25 7.64 19.78 9.96
CA LYS A 25 7.93 21.20 9.73
C LYS A 25 9.11 21.32 8.78
N VAL A 26 9.16 22.41 8.01
CA VAL A 26 10.34 22.76 7.21
C VAL A 26 11.58 22.80 8.10
N GLY A 27 12.64 22.09 7.70
CA GLY A 27 13.86 21.93 8.49
C GLY A 27 13.91 20.68 9.37
N ASP A 28 12.82 19.92 9.51
CA ASP A 28 12.89 18.60 10.17
C ASP A 28 13.79 17.66 9.38
N LYS A 29 14.50 16.79 10.08
CA LYS A 29 15.45 15.85 9.45
C LYS A 29 14.72 14.80 8.60
N VAL A 30 15.07 14.73 7.34
CA VAL A 30 14.75 13.59 6.44
C VAL A 30 15.80 12.51 6.61
N HIS A 31 15.36 11.27 6.85
CA HIS A 31 16.26 10.15 7.21
C HIS A 31 16.91 9.46 6.02
N TYR A 32 16.41 9.69 4.81
CA TYR A 32 16.89 9.08 3.58
C TYR A 32 17.40 10.12 2.60
N PRO A 33 18.30 9.76 1.67
CA PRO A 33 18.66 10.64 0.55
C PRO A 33 17.42 11.09 -0.21
N VAL A 34 17.35 12.37 -0.53
CA VAL A 34 16.20 12.97 -1.25
C VAL A 34 16.48 12.93 -2.76
N ALA A 35 15.50 12.45 -3.54
CA ALA A 35 15.54 12.44 -5.00
C ALA A 35 15.10 13.77 -5.60
N ALA A 36 14.05 14.36 -5.03
CA ALA A 36 13.50 15.64 -5.46
C ALA A 36 12.69 16.31 -4.35
N GLU A 37 12.57 17.63 -4.48
CA GLU A 37 11.77 18.49 -3.63
C GLU A 37 10.79 19.27 -4.49
N PHE A 38 9.56 19.41 -4.04
CA PHE A 38 8.47 20.06 -4.77
C PHE A 38 7.82 21.14 -3.90
N ASP A 39 7.29 22.16 -4.53
CA ASP A 39 6.40 23.15 -3.90
C ASP A 39 4.96 22.91 -4.35
N ALA A 40 4.09 22.57 -3.41
CA ALA A 40 2.69 22.29 -3.69
C ALA A 40 1.95 23.49 -4.33
N SER A 41 2.35 24.73 -4.07
CA SER A 41 1.77 25.92 -4.69
C SER A 41 2.07 25.98 -6.18
N VAL A 42 3.30 25.60 -6.57
CA VAL A 42 3.71 25.53 -7.97
C VAL A 42 2.99 24.38 -8.68
N LEU A 43 2.95 23.18 -8.05
CA LEU A 43 2.28 22.02 -8.65
C LEU A 43 0.77 22.24 -8.90
N LYS A 44 0.11 23.07 -8.10
CA LYS A 44 -1.31 23.41 -8.29
C LYS A 44 -1.59 24.29 -9.50
N THR A 45 -0.62 25.09 -9.92
CA THR A 45 -0.82 26.14 -10.93
C THR A 45 -0.07 25.86 -12.23
N ASP A 46 1.00 25.07 -12.18
CA ASP A 46 1.85 24.74 -13.32
C ASP A 46 1.71 23.27 -13.70
N ARG A 47 1.02 23.01 -14.83
CA ARG A 47 0.78 21.64 -15.32
C ARG A 47 2.05 20.94 -15.79
N GLU A 48 3.04 21.68 -16.30
CA GLU A 48 4.31 21.10 -16.77
C GLU A 48 5.13 20.64 -15.55
N LYS A 49 5.20 21.47 -14.52
CA LYS A 49 5.83 21.11 -13.25
C LYS A 49 5.15 19.94 -12.56
N TYR A 50 3.82 19.86 -12.61
CA TYR A 50 3.08 18.69 -12.11
C TYR A 50 3.45 17.41 -12.89
N ALA A 51 3.49 17.49 -14.22
CA ALA A 51 3.87 16.34 -15.06
C ALA A 51 5.33 15.91 -14.81
N GLU A 52 6.25 16.88 -14.64
CA GLU A 52 7.65 16.61 -14.28
C GLU A 52 7.75 15.89 -12.93
N ALA A 53 7.03 16.39 -11.90
CA ALA A 53 6.98 15.80 -10.57
C ALA A 53 6.42 14.37 -10.63
N PHE A 54 5.34 14.14 -11.38
CA PHE A 54 4.80 12.80 -11.60
C PHE A 54 5.83 11.86 -12.24
N GLY A 55 6.55 12.34 -13.27
CA GLY A 55 7.59 11.56 -13.93
C GLY A 55 8.74 11.17 -12.98
N ILE A 56 9.12 12.05 -12.06
CA ILE A 56 10.12 11.77 -11.02
C ILE A 56 9.58 10.72 -10.04
N GLN A 57 8.34 10.88 -9.53
CA GLN A 57 7.70 9.91 -8.66
C GLN A 57 7.59 8.54 -9.32
N TYR A 58 7.18 8.50 -10.59
CA TYR A 58 7.05 7.26 -11.36
C TYR A 58 8.38 6.50 -11.46
N ARG A 59 9.48 7.18 -11.76
CA ARG A 59 10.81 6.57 -11.84
C ARG A 59 11.39 6.19 -10.48
N ASN A 60 10.98 6.87 -9.41
CA ASN A 60 11.49 6.68 -8.05
C ASN A 60 10.79 5.54 -7.29
N GLN A 61 9.89 4.81 -7.93
CA GLN A 61 9.17 3.67 -7.31
C GLN A 61 9.97 2.36 -7.30
N ASP A 62 11.26 2.45 -7.13
CA ASP A 62 12.16 1.30 -7.01
C ASP A 62 12.48 1.04 -5.53
N SER A 63 12.19 -0.17 -5.07
CA SER A 63 12.47 -0.58 -3.69
C SER A 63 13.97 -0.71 -3.38
N VAL A 64 14.83 -0.78 -4.39
CA VAL A 64 16.30 -0.88 -4.22
C VAL A 64 16.94 0.51 -4.25
N ASN A 65 16.71 1.28 -5.31
CA ASN A 65 17.38 2.55 -5.58
C ASN A 65 16.53 3.79 -5.22
N GLY A 66 15.25 3.58 -4.90
CA GLY A 66 14.33 4.66 -4.56
C GLY A 66 14.83 5.49 -3.39
N LYS A 67 14.60 6.80 -3.48
CA LYS A 67 14.98 7.82 -2.50
C LYS A 67 13.73 8.49 -1.93
N ALA A 68 13.90 9.31 -0.90
CA ALA A 68 12.79 10.10 -0.38
C ALA A 68 12.37 11.19 -1.37
N LEU A 69 11.10 11.57 -1.29
CA LEU A 69 10.54 12.75 -1.96
C LEU A 69 10.00 13.70 -0.91
N VAL A 70 10.16 15.00 -1.12
CA VAL A 70 9.67 16.03 -0.20
C VAL A 70 8.76 16.99 -0.95
N GLU A 71 7.62 17.29 -0.38
CA GLU A 71 6.68 18.28 -0.90
C GLU A 71 6.37 19.33 0.16
N TYR A 72 6.59 20.60 -0.17
CA TYR A 72 6.42 21.73 0.75
C TYR A 72 5.02 22.35 0.65
N TYR A 73 4.44 22.64 1.81
CA TYR A 73 3.15 23.30 2.02
C TYR A 73 3.32 24.46 3.00
N GLY A 74 3.91 25.56 2.54
CA GLY A 74 4.25 26.69 3.42
C GLY A 74 5.32 26.30 4.45
N ASP A 75 4.98 26.33 5.72
CA ASP A 75 5.86 25.98 6.85
C ASP A 75 5.91 24.49 7.16
N ARG A 76 5.16 23.66 6.43
CA ARG A 76 5.09 22.22 6.57
C ARG A 76 5.70 21.50 5.38
N MET A 77 6.15 20.29 5.61
CA MET A 77 6.59 19.39 4.55
C MET A 77 5.94 18.01 4.69
N LEU A 78 5.62 17.42 3.55
CA LEU A 78 5.23 16.03 3.40
C LEU A 78 6.47 15.26 2.92
N VAL A 79 6.86 14.23 3.64
CA VAL A 79 8.02 13.39 3.28
C VAL A 79 7.53 11.99 2.96
N GLN A 80 7.73 11.57 1.74
CA GLN A 80 7.55 10.19 1.31
C GLN A 80 8.90 9.47 1.40
N ASN A 81 9.00 8.52 2.32
CA ASN A 81 10.19 7.67 2.43
C ASN A 81 10.32 6.74 1.21
N PRO A 82 11.52 6.21 0.94
CA PRO A 82 11.70 5.25 -0.15
C PRO A 82 10.74 4.06 -0.05
N PRO A 83 10.33 3.43 -1.17
CA PRO A 83 9.47 2.26 -1.15
C PRO A 83 10.03 1.13 -0.30
N MET A 84 9.14 0.37 0.35
CA MET A 84 9.52 -0.87 1.03
C MET A 84 9.97 -1.93 0.01
N PRO A 85 10.93 -2.79 0.35
CA PRO A 85 11.11 -4.05 -0.35
C PRO A 85 9.82 -4.88 -0.36
N PRO A 86 9.57 -5.67 -1.41
CA PRO A 86 8.45 -6.63 -1.38
C PRO A 86 8.58 -7.58 -0.20
N LEU A 87 7.46 -8.00 0.36
CA LEU A 87 7.44 -9.03 1.39
C LEU A 87 8.04 -10.34 0.86
N GLU A 88 8.74 -11.08 1.69
CA GLU A 88 9.11 -12.45 1.36
C GLU A 88 7.87 -13.35 1.42
N ARG A 89 7.96 -14.54 0.81
CA ARG A 89 6.80 -15.44 0.67
C ARG A 89 6.20 -15.81 2.02
N GLU A 90 7.04 -16.14 2.98
CA GLU A 90 6.65 -16.55 4.33
C GLU A 90 5.93 -15.41 5.08
N GLU A 91 6.39 -14.18 4.91
CA GLU A 91 5.73 -13.01 5.49
C GLU A 91 4.37 -12.76 4.82
N LEU A 92 4.31 -12.91 3.49
CA LEU A 92 3.07 -12.76 2.73
C LEU A 92 2.05 -13.82 3.15
N ASP A 93 2.45 -15.09 3.24
CA ASP A 93 1.61 -16.19 3.71
C ASP A 93 1.10 -15.94 5.14
N HIS A 94 1.98 -15.46 6.02
CA HIS A 94 1.59 -15.10 7.38
C HIS A 94 0.52 -14.00 7.38
N VAL A 95 0.69 -12.93 6.58
CA VAL A 95 -0.32 -11.85 6.48
C VAL A 95 -1.68 -12.41 6.05
N TYR A 96 -1.71 -13.30 5.07
CA TYR A 96 -2.96 -13.90 4.61
C TYR A 96 -3.55 -14.96 5.55
N SER A 97 -2.77 -15.50 6.49
CA SER A 97 -3.24 -16.43 7.52
C SER A 97 -3.88 -15.75 8.74
N LEU A 98 -3.80 -14.42 8.85
CA LEU A 98 -4.38 -13.70 9.99
C LEU A 98 -5.90 -13.88 10.05
N PRO A 99 -6.50 -13.84 11.27
CA PRO A 99 -7.90 -14.09 11.49
C PRO A 99 -8.81 -12.92 11.06
N TYR A 100 -8.85 -12.64 9.77
CA TYR A 100 -9.72 -11.59 9.23
C TYR A 100 -11.20 -11.92 9.37
N MET A 101 -12.01 -10.91 9.65
CA MET A 101 -13.48 -11.03 9.73
C MET A 101 -14.12 -11.38 8.38
N ARG A 102 -13.45 -11.10 7.26
CA ARG A 102 -13.92 -11.35 5.88
C ARG A 102 -15.29 -10.76 5.60
N ASN A 103 -15.58 -9.65 6.22
CA ASN A 103 -16.79 -8.85 6.02
C ASN A 103 -16.48 -7.38 6.32
N TYR A 104 -17.43 -6.49 6.02
CA TYR A 104 -17.33 -5.09 6.41
C TYR A 104 -17.40 -4.91 7.93
N HIS A 105 -16.91 -3.78 8.41
CA HIS A 105 -16.94 -3.48 9.83
C HIS A 105 -18.39 -3.31 10.34
N PRO A 106 -18.76 -3.84 11.51
CA PRO A 106 -20.15 -3.80 12.03
C PRO A 106 -20.76 -2.40 12.16
N SER A 107 -19.93 -1.33 12.23
CA SER A 107 -20.44 0.04 12.26
C SER A 107 -21.28 0.40 11.05
N TYR A 108 -21.08 -0.25 9.90
CA TYR A 108 -21.81 -0.01 8.66
C TYR A 108 -23.19 -0.71 8.59
N GLU A 109 -23.50 -1.61 9.52
CA GLU A 109 -24.80 -2.30 9.56
C GLU A 109 -25.97 -1.32 9.57
N LYS A 110 -25.88 -0.25 10.35
CA LYS A 110 -26.91 0.79 10.47
C LYS A 110 -27.13 1.58 9.18
N GLU A 111 -26.16 1.57 8.29
CA GLU A 111 -26.18 2.26 7.00
C GLU A 111 -26.56 1.31 5.84
N GLY A 112 -26.92 0.06 6.13
CA GLY A 112 -27.26 -0.95 5.13
C GLY A 112 -26.07 -1.77 4.64
N GLY A 113 -24.93 -1.73 5.34
CA GLY A 113 -23.72 -2.49 5.01
C GLY A 113 -22.86 -1.82 3.95
N VAL A 114 -21.96 -2.59 3.34
CA VAL A 114 -21.08 -2.15 2.25
C VAL A 114 -21.34 -3.00 1.01
N PRO A 115 -22.08 -2.49 0.00
CA PRO A 115 -22.48 -3.29 -1.18
C PRO A 115 -21.29 -3.92 -1.92
N ALA A 116 -20.14 -3.24 -1.98
CA ALA A 116 -18.94 -3.72 -2.67
C ALA A 116 -18.39 -5.06 -2.12
N ILE A 117 -18.76 -5.45 -0.88
CA ILE A 117 -18.30 -6.72 -0.31
C ILE A 117 -18.83 -7.93 -1.10
N ALA A 118 -20.00 -7.79 -1.75
CA ALA A 118 -20.59 -8.86 -2.54
C ALA A 118 -19.71 -9.27 -3.73
N GLU A 119 -18.94 -8.32 -4.27
CA GLU A 119 -18.07 -8.55 -5.43
C GLU A 119 -16.72 -9.18 -5.05
N VAL A 120 -16.23 -8.94 -3.82
CA VAL A 120 -14.85 -9.29 -3.46
C VAL A 120 -14.73 -10.33 -2.36
N LYS A 121 -15.79 -10.60 -1.60
CA LYS A 121 -15.75 -11.47 -0.41
C LYS A 121 -15.19 -12.86 -0.69
N PHE A 122 -15.52 -13.43 -1.83
CA PHE A 122 -15.12 -14.77 -2.25
C PHE A 122 -14.08 -14.74 -3.37
N SER A 123 -13.18 -13.77 -3.32
CA SER A 123 -12.02 -13.69 -4.19
C SER A 123 -10.73 -14.01 -3.42
N LEU A 124 -9.76 -14.57 -4.11
CA LEU A 124 -8.46 -14.92 -3.56
C LEU A 124 -7.38 -14.09 -4.24
N THR A 125 -6.52 -13.47 -3.46
CA THR A 125 -5.31 -12.82 -3.97
C THR A 125 -4.14 -13.79 -3.82
N HIS A 126 -3.53 -14.21 -4.93
CA HIS A 126 -2.40 -15.14 -4.88
C HIS A 126 -1.03 -14.47 -5.01
N ASN A 127 -0.97 -13.24 -5.50
CA ASN A 127 0.27 -12.48 -5.64
C ASN A 127 0.08 -10.99 -5.35
N ARG A 128 1.17 -10.31 -5.12
CA ARG A 128 1.27 -8.86 -5.01
C ARG A 128 2.31 -8.34 -6.00
N GLY A 129 2.11 -7.10 -6.45
CA GLY A 129 2.98 -6.46 -7.43
C GLY A 129 2.57 -6.72 -8.88
N CYS A 130 2.98 -5.83 -9.78
CA CYS A 130 2.72 -5.97 -11.20
C CYS A 130 3.86 -5.33 -12.02
N PHE A 131 4.47 -6.10 -12.91
CA PHE A 131 5.51 -5.60 -13.82
C PHE A 131 4.94 -4.84 -15.03
N GLY A 132 3.62 -4.80 -15.18
CA GLY A 132 2.95 -4.09 -16.26
C GLY A 132 3.14 -2.58 -16.19
N GLY A 133 3.10 -1.92 -17.34
CA GLY A 133 3.21 -0.47 -17.48
C GLY A 133 1.95 0.16 -18.10
N CYS A 134 0.78 -0.41 -17.84
CA CYS A 134 -0.50 0.06 -18.39
C CYS A 134 -0.81 1.49 -17.94
N ASN A 135 -1.08 2.37 -18.90
CA ASN A 135 -1.27 3.81 -18.63
C ASN A 135 -2.50 4.13 -17.76
N PHE A 136 -3.46 3.24 -17.69
CA PHE A 136 -4.68 3.40 -16.90
C PHE A 136 -4.61 2.77 -15.51
N CYS A 137 -3.57 1.96 -15.23
CA CYS A 137 -3.54 1.10 -14.05
C CYS A 137 -2.56 1.60 -12.99
N ALA A 138 -3.01 1.68 -11.74
CA ALA A 138 -2.19 2.12 -10.62
C ALA A 138 -1.61 0.97 -9.78
N LEU A 139 -1.79 -0.30 -10.15
CA LEU A 139 -1.31 -1.46 -9.38
C LEU A 139 0.19 -1.39 -9.07
N ALA A 140 1.01 -1.04 -10.06
CA ALA A 140 2.45 -0.92 -9.88
C ALA A 140 2.83 0.19 -8.87
N PHE A 141 1.98 1.23 -8.70
CA PHE A 141 2.18 2.27 -7.69
C PHE A 141 1.80 1.81 -6.29
N HIS A 142 0.74 0.99 -6.17
CA HIS A 142 0.27 0.52 -4.87
C HIS A 142 1.06 -0.67 -4.34
N GLN A 143 1.42 -1.59 -5.22
CA GLN A 143 1.96 -2.90 -4.84
C GLN A 143 3.43 -3.08 -5.24
N GLY A 144 3.97 -2.15 -6.03
CA GLY A 144 5.33 -2.25 -6.58
C GLY A 144 5.39 -3.06 -7.87
N ARG A 145 6.57 -3.08 -8.49
CA ARG A 145 6.82 -3.73 -9.79
C ARG A 145 7.37 -5.15 -9.68
N THR A 146 7.74 -5.58 -8.48
CA THR A 146 8.21 -6.93 -8.22
C THR A 146 7.03 -7.81 -7.82
N VAL A 147 6.75 -8.82 -8.62
CA VAL A 147 5.68 -9.77 -8.31
C VAL A 147 6.18 -10.75 -7.25
N ARG A 148 5.41 -10.90 -6.19
CA ARG A 148 5.61 -11.88 -5.12
C ARG A 148 4.36 -12.71 -4.94
N SER A 149 4.50 -14.02 -5.06
CA SER A 149 3.39 -14.96 -4.93
C SER A 149 3.37 -15.61 -3.55
N ARG A 150 2.19 -15.87 -3.07
CA ARG A 150 1.94 -16.74 -1.91
C ARG A 150 2.33 -18.17 -2.25
N SER A 151 2.51 -19.01 -1.23
CA SER A 151 2.59 -20.44 -1.42
C SER A 151 1.27 -21.04 -1.88
N GLU A 152 1.32 -22.17 -2.55
CA GLU A 152 0.14 -22.93 -2.95
C GLU A 152 -0.67 -23.36 -1.72
N GLU A 153 -0.01 -23.81 -0.68
CA GLU A 153 -0.60 -24.21 0.59
C GLU A 153 -1.42 -23.07 1.23
N SER A 154 -0.88 -21.85 1.21
CA SER A 154 -1.55 -20.65 1.73
C SER A 154 -2.83 -20.34 0.95
N VAL A 155 -2.79 -20.39 -0.37
CA VAL A 155 -3.95 -20.16 -1.23
C VAL A 155 -5.01 -21.22 -1.05
N ILE A 156 -4.61 -22.51 -1.00
CA ILE A 156 -5.52 -23.64 -0.77
C ILE A 156 -6.17 -23.55 0.62
N ALA A 157 -5.41 -23.20 1.65
CA ALA A 157 -5.95 -23.04 3.01
C ALA A 157 -7.03 -21.94 3.05
N GLU A 158 -6.78 -20.82 2.38
CA GLU A 158 -7.78 -19.75 2.30
C GLU A 158 -9.00 -20.14 1.47
N ALA A 159 -8.83 -20.83 0.34
CA ALA A 159 -9.94 -21.36 -0.45
C ALA A 159 -10.84 -22.29 0.38
N LYS A 160 -10.25 -23.22 1.15
CA LYS A 160 -11.00 -24.09 2.08
C LYS A 160 -11.76 -23.31 3.14
N LEU A 161 -11.13 -22.26 3.69
CA LEU A 161 -11.79 -21.37 4.65
C LEU A 161 -12.99 -20.66 4.01
N LEU A 162 -12.84 -20.07 2.83
CA LEU A 162 -13.91 -19.36 2.13
C LEU A 162 -15.08 -20.28 1.81
N THR A 163 -14.82 -21.51 1.35
CA THR A 163 -15.86 -22.49 1.05
C THR A 163 -16.61 -23.00 2.30
N SER A 164 -16.05 -22.83 3.49
CA SER A 164 -16.68 -23.19 4.76
C SER A 164 -17.58 -22.09 5.35
N LEU A 165 -17.54 -20.88 4.78
CA LEU A 165 -18.35 -19.77 5.30
C LEU A 165 -19.85 -20.02 5.03
N PRO A 166 -20.73 -19.66 5.98
CA PRO A 166 -22.16 -19.99 5.90
C PRO A 166 -22.89 -19.33 4.72
N ASP A 167 -22.37 -18.25 4.20
CA ASP A 167 -22.91 -17.50 3.06
C ASP A 167 -22.21 -17.80 1.73
N PHE A 168 -21.34 -18.82 1.67
CA PHE A 168 -20.71 -19.25 0.43
C PHE A 168 -21.74 -19.85 -0.55
N LYS A 169 -21.77 -19.31 -1.76
CA LYS A 169 -22.78 -19.65 -2.78
C LYS A 169 -22.30 -20.68 -3.82
N GLY A 170 -21.16 -21.35 -3.57
CA GLY A 170 -20.68 -22.45 -4.42
C GLY A 170 -19.66 -22.04 -5.47
N TYR A 171 -19.21 -20.78 -5.52
CA TYR A 171 -18.17 -20.33 -6.46
C TYR A 171 -17.23 -19.29 -5.84
N ILE A 172 -16.00 -19.31 -6.28
CA ILE A 172 -14.99 -18.29 -6.01
C ILE A 172 -14.98 -17.34 -7.22
N HIS A 173 -15.10 -16.04 -6.98
CA HIS A 173 -15.25 -15.04 -8.04
C HIS A 173 -13.97 -14.87 -8.84
N ASP A 174 -12.82 -14.87 -8.15
CA ASP A 174 -11.53 -14.61 -8.77
C ASP A 174 -10.40 -15.24 -7.94
N VAL A 175 -9.35 -15.66 -8.63
CA VAL A 175 -8.05 -16.05 -8.08
C VAL A 175 -7.01 -15.25 -8.84
N GLY A 176 -6.68 -14.08 -8.31
CA GLY A 176 -5.82 -13.13 -9.00
C GLY A 176 -4.92 -12.31 -8.07
N GLY A 177 -4.34 -11.25 -8.64
CA GLY A 177 -3.48 -10.32 -7.91
C GLY A 177 -3.36 -8.98 -8.61
#